data_99dc811fb62bc0af6b6c78e66116ad75
#
_entry.id   99dc811fb62bc0af6b6c78e66116ad75
#
_cell.length_a   1.000
_cell.length_b   1.000
_cell.length_c   1.000
_cell.angle_alpha   90.00
_cell.angle_beta   90.00
_cell.angle_gamma   90.00
#
_symmetry.space_group_name_H-M   'P 1'
#
loop_
_entity.id
_entity.type
_entity.pdbx_description
1 polymer ?
#
loop_
_entity_poly.entity_id
_entity_poly.type
_entity_poly.pdbx_seq_one_letter_code
_entity_poly.pdbx_strand_id
1 'polypeptide(L)'
;MRHSTIDRRGFMQVGALALGGITLADVLALRADNSQARKDTSVIMLYQHGGASQFETWDLKPEAPTGMRSQFSSIATNVPGIDICEHFPLQAKIADKFSLIRSMHHDVDIHSDGGIIALTGKRPTKLDPTSQSKSAHPDFGHIASHVLGFSNTGMPPYVTLPQRPYMTRPAYLGLHHNSFEVTDPSKPTYQTPQLKLSAGRNSQSLLDRKTLLSRLDTLRRNIDI
;
A
#
# COMPACT_ATOMS: atom_id res chain seq x y z
N MET A 1 -32.28 -40.91 -3.43
CA MET A 1 -31.52 -39.95 -2.59
C MET A 1 -31.13 -38.75 -3.46
N ARG A 2 -31.71 -37.59 -3.21
CA ARG A 2 -31.37 -36.37 -3.94
C ARG A 2 -30.09 -35.78 -3.33
N HIS A 3 -29.00 -35.80 -4.06
CA HIS A 3 -27.81 -35.03 -3.68
C HIS A 3 -28.16 -33.54 -3.82
N SER A 4 -28.36 -32.86 -2.70
CA SER A 4 -28.42 -31.41 -2.68
C SER A 4 -27.02 -30.88 -2.94
N THR A 5 -26.75 -30.41 -4.12
CA THR A 5 -25.54 -29.63 -4.41
C THR A 5 -25.65 -28.30 -3.67
N ILE A 6 -24.76 -28.10 -2.71
CA ILE A 6 -24.63 -26.79 -2.06
C ILE A 6 -24.13 -25.80 -3.12
N ASP A 7 -24.95 -24.81 -3.44
CA ASP A 7 -24.53 -23.74 -4.33
C ASP A 7 -23.47 -22.83 -3.67
N ARG A 8 -22.83 -21.94 -4.44
CA ARG A 8 -21.79 -21.05 -3.93
C ARG A 8 -22.27 -20.15 -2.79
N ARG A 9 -23.56 -19.82 -2.79
CA ARG A 9 -24.20 -18.99 -1.76
C ARG A 9 -24.39 -19.79 -0.47
N GLY A 10 -24.85 -21.04 -0.56
CA GLY A 10 -24.96 -21.97 0.57
C GLY A 10 -23.61 -22.33 1.17
N PHE A 11 -22.55 -22.50 0.33
CA PHE A 11 -21.20 -22.72 0.82
C PHE A 11 -20.66 -21.51 1.62
N MET A 12 -20.92 -20.29 1.17
CA MET A 12 -20.53 -19.07 1.88
C MET A 12 -21.32 -18.87 3.19
N GLN A 13 -22.58 -19.33 3.25
CA GLN A 13 -23.40 -19.28 4.46
C GLN A 13 -22.97 -20.32 5.52
N VAL A 14 -22.54 -21.51 5.10
CA VAL A 14 -22.05 -22.56 6.00
C VAL A 14 -20.73 -22.17 6.68
N GLY A 15 -19.84 -21.48 6.00
CA GLY A 15 -18.59 -20.94 6.59
C GLY A 15 -18.82 -19.92 7.72
N ALA A 16 -19.98 -19.30 7.77
CA ALA A 16 -20.35 -18.29 8.74
C ALA A 16 -20.79 -18.84 10.10
N LEU A 17 -21.39 -20.00 10.12
CA LEU A 17 -21.86 -20.65 11.36
C LEU A 17 -20.70 -21.09 12.27
N ALA A 18 -19.49 -21.22 11.73
CA ALA A 18 -18.31 -21.66 12.46
C ALA A 18 -17.55 -20.54 13.20
N LEU A 19 -17.82 -19.25 12.93
CA LEU A 19 -17.04 -18.12 13.42
C LEU A 19 -17.89 -16.95 13.99
N GLY A 20 -18.98 -17.23 14.68
CA GLY A 20 -19.72 -16.21 15.44
C GLY A 20 -20.72 -15.40 14.63
N GLY A 21 -21.25 -15.93 13.55
CA GLY A 21 -22.49 -15.44 12.92
C GLY A 21 -22.37 -14.33 11.87
N ILE A 22 -21.18 -13.79 11.60
CA ILE A 22 -21.00 -12.77 10.54
C ILE A 22 -20.36 -13.42 9.32
N THR A 23 -21.05 -13.40 8.18
CA THR A 23 -20.54 -13.93 6.90
C THR A 23 -19.75 -12.86 6.13
N LEU A 24 -18.90 -13.30 5.18
CA LEU A 24 -18.31 -12.38 4.22
C LEU A 24 -19.40 -11.64 3.42
N ALA A 25 -20.53 -12.29 3.16
CA ALA A 25 -21.69 -11.65 2.53
C ALA A 25 -22.27 -10.55 3.41
N ASP A 26 -22.37 -10.76 4.72
CA ASP A 26 -22.84 -9.74 5.67
C ASP A 26 -21.85 -8.58 5.75
N VAL A 27 -20.55 -8.85 5.76
CA VAL A 27 -19.53 -7.81 5.72
C VAL A 27 -19.60 -7.01 4.41
N LEU A 28 -19.83 -7.67 3.28
CA LEU A 28 -19.99 -6.99 1.99
C LEU A 28 -21.31 -6.22 1.91
N ALA A 29 -22.40 -6.75 2.49
CA ALA A 29 -23.68 -6.07 2.59
C ALA A 29 -23.59 -4.83 3.50
N LEU A 30 -22.96 -4.94 4.67
CA LEU A 30 -22.68 -3.82 5.56
C LEU A 30 -21.81 -2.74 4.90
N ARG A 31 -20.87 -3.14 4.05
CA ARG A 31 -20.06 -2.20 3.26
C ARG A 31 -20.87 -1.54 2.15
N ALA A 32 -21.82 -2.25 1.55
CA ALA A 32 -22.71 -1.70 0.52
C ALA A 32 -23.75 -0.75 1.12
N ASP A 33 -24.33 -1.06 2.28
CA ASP A 33 -25.26 -0.19 3.02
C ASP A 33 -24.57 1.07 3.54
N ASN A 34 -23.28 0.99 3.92
CA ASN A 34 -22.47 2.14 4.30
C ASN A 34 -21.97 2.96 3.10
N SER A 35 -22.46 2.74 1.89
CA SER A 35 -22.07 3.50 0.70
C SER A 35 -22.38 5.01 0.79
N GLN A 36 -23.25 5.41 1.71
CA GLN A 36 -23.55 6.82 2.02
C GLN A 36 -22.51 7.48 2.94
N ALA A 37 -21.64 6.71 3.60
CA ALA A 37 -20.60 7.24 4.47
C ALA A 37 -19.22 6.72 3.99
N ARG A 38 -18.85 6.96 2.74
CA ARG A 38 -17.44 6.95 2.37
C ARG A 38 -16.77 8.06 3.18
N LYS A 39 -16.29 7.70 4.37
CA LYS A 39 -15.29 8.51 5.03
C LYS A 39 -14.12 8.57 4.08
N ASP A 40 -13.75 9.74 3.65
CA ASP A 40 -12.50 9.95 2.92
C ASP A 40 -11.38 9.42 3.81
N THR A 41 -10.93 8.20 3.52
CA THR A 41 -9.90 7.55 4.32
C THR A 41 -8.57 7.78 3.63
N SER A 42 -7.67 8.46 4.33
CA SER A 42 -6.27 8.58 3.91
C SER A 42 -5.44 7.49 4.56
N VAL A 43 -4.54 6.89 3.79
CA VAL A 43 -3.61 5.88 4.27
C VAL A 43 -2.20 6.44 4.23
N ILE A 44 -1.50 6.40 5.36
CA ILE A 44 -0.08 6.74 5.46
C ILE A 44 0.67 5.43 5.67
N MET A 45 1.52 5.06 4.71
CA MET A 45 2.41 3.91 4.83
C MET A 45 3.80 4.38 5.22
N LEU A 46 4.27 3.92 6.37
CA LEU A 46 5.66 4.09 6.78
C LEU A 46 6.44 2.83 6.40
N TYR A 47 7.11 2.87 5.25
CA TYR A 47 7.93 1.76 4.77
C TYR A 47 9.35 1.85 5.36
N GLN A 48 9.63 0.99 6.32
CA GLN A 48 10.96 0.89 6.94
C GLN A 48 11.83 -0.06 6.12
N HIS A 49 12.52 0.50 5.16
CA HIS A 49 13.38 -0.24 4.23
C HIS A 49 14.67 -0.69 4.92
N GLY A 50 14.77 -2.00 5.20
CA GLY A 50 16.03 -2.67 5.56
C GLY A 50 16.72 -2.25 6.86
N GLY A 51 16.31 -1.17 7.51
CA GLY A 51 17.04 -0.54 8.59
C GLY A 51 16.57 -0.87 10.01
N ALA A 52 15.33 -1.30 10.20
CA ALA A 52 14.81 -1.72 11.49
C ALA A 52 14.39 -3.19 11.41
N SER A 53 15.19 -4.09 12.00
CA SER A 53 14.83 -5.50 12.10
C SER A 53 13.56 -5.69 12.94
N GLN A 54 12.67 -6.59 12.54
CA GLN A 54 11.53 -6.99 13.35
C GLN A 54 11.95 -7.51 14.73
N PHE A 55 13.11 -8.16 14.83
CA PHE A 55 13.67 -8.64 16.10
C PHE A 55 14.02 -7.52 17.08
N GLU A 56 14.27 -6.32 16.58
CA GLU A 56 14.68 -5.16 17.38
C GLU A 56 13.57 -4.13 17.52
N THR A 57 12.38 -4.46 17.03
CA THR A 57 11.22 -3.56 17.07
C THR A 57 9.98 -4.22 17.67
N TRP A 58 9.30 -5.08 16.91
CA TRP A 58 7.97 -5.56 17.23
C TRP A 58 7.91 -7.05 17.61
N ASP A 59 8.99 -7.81 17.35
CA ASP A 59 9.02 -9.26 17.52
C ASP A 59 10.38 -9.75 18.05
N LEU A 60 10.70 -9.41 19.28
CA LEU A 60 12.03 -9.57 19.88
C LEU A 60 12.46 -11.02 20.11
N LYS A 61 11.51 -11.98 20.12
CA LYS A 61 11.77 -13.41 20.35
C LYS A 61 12.59 -13.69 21.63
N PRO A 62 12.18 -13.23 22.82
CA PRO A 62 12.99 -13.32 24.05
C PRO A 62 13.36 -14.76 24.39
N GLU A 63 12.50 -15.75 24.07
CA GLU A 63 12.72 -17.18 24.33
C GLU A 63 13.62 -17.87 23.28
N ALA A 64 13.99 -17.16 22.20
CA ALA A 64 14.83 -17.74 21.18
C ALA A 64 16.32 -17.83 21.63
N PRO A 65 17.10 -18.79 21.07
CA PRO A 65 18.53 -18.90 21.35
C PRO A 65 19.29 -17.58 21.08
N THR A 66 20.41 -17.40 21.79
CA THR A 66 21.34 -16.28 21.55
C THR A 66 21.75 -16.24 20.07
N GLY A 67 21.66 -15.07 19.45
CA GLY A 67 21.88 -14.86 18.01
C GLY A 67 20.63 -14.93 17.15
N MET A 68 19.50 -15.41 17.71
CA MET A 68 18.19 -15.42 17.06
C MET A 68 17.15 -14.56 17.80
N ARG A 69 17.52 -13.95 18.89
CA ARG A 69 16.70 -13.02 19.68
C ARG A 69 17.25 -11.62 19.60
N SER A 70 16.44 -10.65 19.94
CA SER A 70 16.87 -9.25 20.06
C SER A 70 17.98 -9.09 21.11
N GLN A 71 18.86 -8.10 20.88
CA GLN A 71 19.81 -7.60 21.86
C GLN A 71 19.15 -6.66 22.87
N PHE A 72 17.98 -6.11 22.53
CA PHE A 72 17.21 -5.20 23.38
C PHE A 72 16.21 -5.96 24.27
N SER A 73 15.83 -5.33 25.37
CA SER A 73 14.81 -5.84 26.26
C SER A 73 13.41 -5.55 25.73
N SER A 74 12.45 -6.37 26.13
CA SER A 74 11.04 -6.10 25.87
C SER A 74 10.42 -5.30 27.00
N ILE A 75 9.44 -4.46 26.65
CA ILE A 75 8.56 -3.79 27.61
C ILE A 75 7.11 -4.20 27.35
N ALA A 76 6.35 -4.34 28.44
CA ALA A 76 4.93 -4.59 28.36
C ALA A 76 4.19 -3.38 27.74
N THR A 77 3.17 -3.69 26.95
CA THR A 77 2.28 -2.65 26.40
C THR A 77 1.02 -2.50 27.26
N ASN A 78 0.16 -1.55 26.90
CA ASN A 78 -1.17 -1.42 27.50
C ASN A 78 -2.15 -2.55 27.12
N VAL A 79 -1.71 -3.50 26.26
CA VAL A 79 -2.47 -4.70 25.90
C VAL A 79 -1.76 -5.93 26.44
N PRO A 80 -2.37 -6.69 27.37
CA PRO A 80 -1.78 -7.91 27.91
C PRO A 80 -1.35 -8.90 26.83
N GLY A 81 -0.13 -9.45 26.96
CA GLY A 81 0.43 -10.42 26.02
C GLY A 81 1.05 -9.83 24.77
N ILE A 82 1.08 -8.50 24.64
CA ILE A 82 1.83 -7.81 23.59
C ILE A 82 3.00 -7.07 24.22
N ASP A 83 4.20 -7.58 23.99
CA ASP A 83 5.44 -6.91 24.36
C ASP A 83 6.18 -6.43 23.12
N ILE A 84 6.83 -5.29 23.22
CA ILE A 84 7.60 -4.66 22.13
C ILE A 84 8.95 -4.16 22.66
N CYS A 85 9.81 -3.70 21.77
CA CYS A 85 11.14 -3.20 22.14
C CYS A 85 11.08 -2.04 23.14
N GLU A 86 11.99 -2.02 24.11
CA GLU A 86 12.14 -0.98 25.14
C GLU A 86 12.34 0.43 24.55
N HIS A 87 12.80 0.53 23.33
CA HIS A 87 12.95 1.81 22.63
C HIS A 87 11.63 2.39 22.09
N PHE A 88 10.50 1.68 22.26
CA PHE A 88 9.18 2.11 21.80
C PHE A 88 8.19 2.41 22.94
N PRO A 89 8.57 3.20 23.98
CA PRO A 89 7.71 3.44 25.15
C PRO A 89 6.41 4.20 24.80
N LEU A 90 6.40 5.00 23.73
CA LEU A 90 5.21 5.70 23.29
C LEU A 90 4.24 4.77 22.58
N GLN A 91 4.75 3.88 21.73
CA GLN A 91 3.96 2.86 21.04
C GLN A 91 3.39 1.84 22.04
N ALA A 92 4.14 1.49 23.08
CA ALA A 92 3.66 0.60 24.14
C ALA A 92 2.39 1.14 24.83
N LYS A 93 2.27 2.45 24.99
CA LYS A 93 1.09 3.10 25.59
C LYS A 93 -0.15 3.12 24.72
N ILE A 94 -0.02 2.86 23.43
CA ILE A 94 -1.10 2.94 22.43
C ILE A 94 -1.28 1.62 21.67
N ALA A 95 -0.80 0.50 22.20
CA ALA A 95 -0.89 -0.79 21.52
C ALA A 95 -2.34 -1.24 21.27
N ASP A 96 -3.30 -0.73 22.05
CA ASP A 96 -4.74 -0.90 21.83
C ASP A 96 -5.26 -0.20 20.54
N LYS A 97 -4.45 0.64 19.90
CA LYS A 97 -4.82 1.39 18.68
C LYS A 97 -4.29 0.76 17.39
N PHE A 98 -3.47 -0.28 17.45
CA PHE A 98 -2.89 -0.91 16.29
C PHE A 98 -2.92 -2.43 16.38
N SER A 99 -2.71 -3.11 15.27
CA SER A 99 -2.58 -4.57 15.18
C SER A 99 -1.18 -4.95 14.75
N LEU A 100 -0.63 -6.01 15.35
CA LEU A 100 0.66 -6.59 14.96
C LEU A 100 0.45 -7.89 14.19
N ILE A 101 1.02 -7.98 13.00
CA ILE A 101 1.03 -9.19 12.19
C ILE A 101 2.46 -9.71 12.14
N ARG A 102 2.83 -10.56 13.10
CA ARG A 102 4.18 -11.14 13.23
C ARG A 102 4.43 -12.32 12.30
N SER A 103 3.37 -12.90 11.73
CA SER A 103 3.44 -14.08 10.85
C SER A 103 3.71 -13.74 9.38
N MET A 104 3.80 -12.47 9.02
CA MET A 104 4.08 -12.06 7.65
C MET A 104 5.53 -12.35 7.30
N HIS A 105 5.76 -13.13 6.24
CA HIS A 105 7.09 -13.50 5.76
C HIS A 105 7.08 -13.77 4.25
N HIS A 106 8.24 -13.83 3.67
CA HIS A 106 8.49 -14.33 2.31
C HIS A 106 9.81 -15.11 2.29
N ASP A 107 10.02 -15.87 1.22
CA ASP A 107 11.16 -16.78 1.03
C ASP A 107 12.23 -16.20 0.10
N VAL A 108 12.29 -14.88 -0.08
CA VAL A 108 13.24 -14.20 -0.97
C VAL A 108 14.19 -13.37 -0.13
N ASP A 109 15.48 -13.56 -0.32
CA ASP A 109 16.59 -12.90 0.38
C ASP A 109 17.23 -11.73 -0.40
N ILE A 110 16.69 -11.42 -1.59
CA ILE A 110 17.16 -10.33 -2.45
C ILE A 110 16.36 -9.07 -2.17
N HIS A 111 17.03 -7.94 -1.87
CA HIS A 111 16.37 -6.70 -1.45
C HIS A 111 15.29 -6.20 -2.41
N SER A 112 15.58 -6.11 -3.72
CA SER A 112 14.57 -5.63 -4.69
C SER A 112 13.38 -6.55 -4.77
N ASP A 113 13.62 -7.85 -4.83
CA ASP A 113 12.57 -8.85 -5.03
C ASP A 113 11.72 -9.04 -3.78
N GLY A 114 12.33 -9.01 -2.59
CA GLY A 114 11.62 -8.97 -1.31
C GLY A 114 10.77 -7.70 -1.16
N GLY A 115 11.32 -6.54 -1.52
CA GLY A 115 10.59 -5.27 -1.54
C GLY A 115 9.41 -5.27 -2.52
N ILE A 116 9.56 -5.91 -3.69
CA ILE A 116 8.47 -6.11 -4.63
C ILE A 116 7.34 -6.92 -3.99
N ILE A 117 7.67 -8.04 -3.34
CA ILE A 117 6.65 -8.87 -2.67
C ILE A 117 5.93 -8.06 -1.58
N ALA A 118 6.68 -7.35 -0.74
CA ALA A 118 6.13 -6.57 0.37
C ALA A 118 5.18 -5.46 -0.11
N LEU A 119 5.48 -4.80 -1.23
CA LEU A 119 4.73 -3.63 -1.71
C LEU A 119 3.65 -3.97 -2.73
N THR A 120 3.75 -5.11 -3.42
CA THR A 120 2.80 -5.50 -4.48
C THR A 120 1.99 -6.75 -4.14
N GLY A 121 2.41 -7.54 -3.15
CA GLY A 121 1.84 -8.87 -2.88
C GLY A 121 2.11 -9.89 -3.98
N LYS A 122 3.04 -9.61 -4.91
CA LYS A 122 3.35 -10.48 -6.05
C LYS A 122 4.82 -10.86 -6.07
N ARG A 123 5.08 -12.17 -6.18
CA ARG A 123 6.44 -12.66 -6.36
C ARG A 123 6.93 -12.39 -7.78
N PRO A 124 8.17 -11.90 -7.97
CA PRO A 124 8.78 -11.84 -9.29
C PRO A 124 8.91 -13.23 -9.92
N THR A 125 8.68 -13.33 -11.22
CA THR A 125 8.83 -14.60 -11.95
C THR A 125 10.29 -15.05 -12.06
N LYS A 126 11.22 -14.09 -12.04
CA LYS A 126 12.67 -14.32 -12.04
C LYS A 126 13.29 -13.42 -10.98
N LEU A 127 14.10 -14.02 -10.12
CA LEU A 127 14.86 -13.28 -9.10
C LEU A 127 16.09 -12.64 -9.74
N ASP A 128 16.47 -11.46 -9.24
CA ASP A 128 17.59 -10.68 -9.75
C ASP A 128 18.69 -10.54 -8.68
N PRO A 129 19.75 -11.36 -8.75
CA PRO A 129 20.86 -11.31 -7.78
C PRO A 129 21.54 -9.94 -7.70
N THR A 130 21.38 -9.07 -8.70
CA THR A 130 21.94 -7.72 -8.69
C THR A 130 21.12 -6.75 -7.86
N SER A 131 19.95 -7.18 -7.39
CA SER A 131 19.01 -6.36 -6.60
C SER A 131 18.56 -5.07 -7.29
N GLN A 132 18.38 -5.11 -8.62
CA GLN A 132 17.94 -3.98 -9.45
C GLN A 132 16.55 -4.20 -10.05
N SER A 133 15.87 -5.27 -9.68
CA SER A 133 14.54 -5.61 -10.19
C SER A 133 13.54 -4.46 -10.08
N LYS A 134 12.71 -4.36 -11.11
CA LYS A 134 11.51 -3.51 -11.13
C LYS A 134 10.27 -4.38 -11.19
N SER A 135 9.28 -4.03 -10.39
CA SER A 135 8.04 -4.79 -10.34
C SER A 135 7.33 -4.84 -11.72
N ALA A 136 6.84 -6.02 -12.09
CA ALA A 136 5.92 -6.19 -13.22
C ALA A 136 4.47 -5.81 -12.85
N HIS A 137 4.19 -5.65 -11.56
CA HIS A 137 2.88 -5.30 -11.04
C HIS A 137 2.92 -3.96 -10.32
N PRO A 138 1.81 -3.20 -10.32
CA PRO A 138 1.71 -1.97 -9.55
C PRO A 138 1.73 -2.26 -8.06
N ASP A 139 2.28 -1.36 -7.26
CA ASP A 139 2.13 -1.39 -5.82
C ASP A 139 0.75 -0.89 -5.39
N PHE A 140 0.44 -1.03 -4.09
CA PHE A 140 -0.85 -0.65 -3.53
C PHE A 140 -1.21 0.82 -3.78
N GLY A 141 -0.24 1.74 -3.80
CA GLY A 141 -0.48 3.17 -4.04
C GLY A 141 -0.86 3.45 -5.50
N HIS A 142 -0.23 2.78 -6.46
CA HIS A 142 -0.62 2.86 -7.86
C HIS A 142 -2.02 2.28 -8.10
N ILE A 143 -2.36 1.17 -7.41
CA ILE A 143 -3.70 0.58 -7.47
C ILE A 143 -4.73 1.56 -6.87
N ALA A 144 -4.43 2.16 -5.72
CA ALA A 144 -5.30 3.17 -5.10
C ALA A 144 -5.50 4.37 -6.04
N SER A 145 -4.45 4.85 -6.70
CA SER A 145 -4.54 5.91 -7.72
C SER A 145 -5.46 5.53 -8.87
N HIS A 146 -5.41 4.27 -9.31
CA HIS A 146 -6.27 3.80 -10.39
C HIS A 146 -7.74 3.69 -9.97
N VAL A 147 -8.00 3.17 -8.78
CA VAL A 147 -9.37 2.91 -8.28
C VAL A 147 -10.06 4.19 -7.83
N LEU A 148 -9.34 5.07 -7.14
CA LEU A 148 -9.91 6.30 -6.59
C LEU A 148 -9.95 7.43 -7.61
N GLY A 149 -9.03 7.42 -8.57
CA GLY A 149 -8.87 8.52 -9.51
C GLY A 149 -8.32 9.79 -8.87
N PHE A 150 -8.25 10.88 -9.63
CA PHE A 150 -7.89 12.19 -9.11
C PHE A 150 -9.08 12.82 -8.40
N SER A 151 -8.82 13.49 -7.28
CA SER A 151 -9.84 14.26 -6.58
C SER A 151 -10.29 15.46 -7.41
N ASN A 152 -11.50 15.98 -7.15
CA ASN A 152 -12.00 17.20 -7.78
C ASN A 152 -11.12 18.43 -7.47
N THR A 153 -10.31 18.36 -6.40
CA THR A 153 -9.33 19.39 -6.04
C THR A 153 -8.05 19.33 -6.85
N GLY A 154 -7.88 18.30 -7.71
CA GLY A 154 -6.66 18.09 -8.50
C GLY A 154 -5.47 17.56 -7.70
N MET A 155 -5.67 17.22 -6.43
CA MET A 155 -4.61 16.61 -5.61
C MET A 155 -4.31 15.19 -6.09
N PRO A 156 -3.01 14.84 -6.20
CA PRO A 156 -2.63 13.47 -6.59
C PRO A 156 -3.06 12.46 -5.53
N PRO A 157 -3.70 11.35 -5.93
CA PRO A 157 -4.20 10.36 -5.00
C PRO A 157 -3.09 9.51 -4.36
N TYR A 158 -1.89 9.52 -4.92
CA TYR A 158 -0.72 8.81 -4.41
C TYR A 158 0.50 9.72 -4.36
N VAL A 159 1.00 9.93 -3.16
CA VAL A 159 2.18 10.77 -2.86
C VAL A 159 3.25 9.92 -2.20
N THR A 160 4.50 10.10 -2.59
CA THR A 160 5.66 9.41 -2.00
C THR A 160 6.70 10.40 -1.51
N LEU A 161 7.24 10.13 -0.31
CA LEU A 161 8.26 10.95 0.36
C LEU A 161 9.43 10.07 0.82
N PRO A 162 10.66 10.47 0.67
CA PRO A 162 11.12 11.58 -0.19
C PRO A 162 11.03 11.24 -1.68
N GLN A 163 10.92 9.95 -1.98
CA GLN A 163 10.82 9.40 -3.33
C GLN A 163 10.13 8.04 -3.30
N ARG A 164 9.68 7.59 -4.44
CA ARG A 164 9.12 6.24 -4.60
C ARG A 164 10.21 5.17 -4.39
N PRO A 165 9.88 4.05 -3.72
CA PRO A 165 10.77 2.90 -3.65
C PRO A 165 11.22 2.47 -5.06
N TYR A 166 12.53 2.33 -5.25
CA TYR A 166 13.11 2.15 -6.59
C TYR A 166 12.59 0.92 -7.35
N MET A 167 12.15 -0.12 -6.64
CA MET A 167 11.64 -1.36 -7.22
C MET A 167 10.19 -1.24 -7.70
N THR A 168 9.45 -0.20 -7.32
CA THR A 168 8.02 -0.06 -7.66
C THR A 168 7.80 0.81 -8.89
N ARG A 169 6.69 0.59 -9.59
CA ARG A 169 6.24 1.36 -10.74
C ARG A 169 4.75 1.10 -11.00
N PRO A 170 4.05 1.98 -11.75
CA PRO A 170 2.64 1.77 -12.09
C PRO A 170 2.42 0.57 -13.04
N ALA A 171 3.47 0.02 -13.63
CA ALA A 171 3.45 -1.13 -14.53
C ALA A 171 2.37 -1.00 -15.63
N TYR A 172 1.47 -1.97 -15.75
CA TYR A 172 0.41 -1.98 -16.77
C TYR A 172 -0.71 -0.96 -16.55
N LEU A 173 -0.76 -0.27 -15.41
CA LEU A 173 -1.73 0.81 -15.17
C LEU A 173 -1.37 2.10 -15.93
N GLY A 174 -0.12 2.21 -16.39
CA GLY A 174 0.35 3.37 -17.13
C GLY A 174 0.86 4.52 -16.24
N LEU A 175 1.65 5.40 -16.86
CA LEU A 175 2.37 6.49 -16.17
C LEU A 175 1.44 7.53 -15.52
N HIS A 176 0.18 7.61 -15.95
CA HIS A 176 -0.82 8.49 -15.36
C HIS A 176 -1.04 8.21 -13.86
N HIS A 177 -0.89 6.96 -13.43
CA HIS A 177 -1.03 6.53 -12.05
C HIS A 177 0.28 6.57 -11.26
N ASN A 178 1.34 7.16 -11.82
CA ASN A 178 2.61 7.28 -11.10
C ASN A 178 2.44 8.12 -9.83
N SER A 179 3.24 7.81 -8.80
CA SER A 179 3.23 8.61 -7.58
C SER A 179 3.69 10.03 -7.85
N PHE A 180 3.12 10.97 -7.11
CA PHE A 180 3.67 12.31 -7.00
C PHE A 180 4.84 12.28 -6.01
N GLU A 181 6.05 12.39 -6.53
CA GLU A 181 7.25 12.32 -5.70
C GLU A 181 7.55 13.70 -5.10
N VAL A 182 7.49 13.76 -3.78
CA VAL A 182 7.81 14.95 -3.01
C VAL A 182 9.20 14.75 -2.44
N THR A 183 10.15 15.60 -2.83
CA THR A 183 11.50 15.58 -2.25
C THR A 183 11.42 15.83 -0.74
N ASP A 184 12.54 15.86 -0.06
CA ASP A 184 12.57 16.01 1.40
C ASP A 184 11.99 17.38 1.86
N PRO A 185 10.78 17.41 2.43
CA PRO A 185 10.12 18.65 2.84
C PRO A 185 10.72 19.25 4.13
N SER A 186 11.59 18.52 4.83
CA SER A 186 12.26 19.01 6.03
C SER A 186 13.40 19.98 5.72
N LYS A 187 13.86 20.01 4.47
CA LYS A 187 14.95 20.90 4.06
C LYS A 187 14.49 22.35 3.90
N PRO A 188 15.23 23.34 4.42
CA PRO A 188 14.89 24.75 4.22
C PRO A 188 14.81 25.19 2.74
N THR A 189 15.52 24.48 1.87
CA THR A 189 15.53 24.73 0.41
C THR A 189 14.44 23.99 -0.33
N TYR A 190 13.52 23.33 0.40
CA TYR A 190 12.44 22.57 -0.21
C TYR A 190 11.60 23.42 -1.15
N GLN A 191 11.41 22.93 -2.35
CA GLN A 191 10.50 23.48 -3.35
C GLN A 191 9.76 22.31 -3.99
N THR A 192 8.46 22.44 -4.20
CA THR A 192 7.65 21.48 -4.93
C THR A 192 7.91 21.61 -6.45
N PRO A 193 8.88 20.89 -7.01
CA PRO A 193 9.37 21.18 -8.38
C PRO A 193 8.31 20.90 -9.44
N GLN A 194 7.39 20.00 -9.17
CA GLN A 194 6.38 19.54 -10.12
C GLN A 194 5.14 20.45 -10.18
N LEU A 195 5.00 21.42 -9.29
CA LEU A 195 3.90 22.40 -9.29
C LEU A 195 4.28 23.73 -9.97
N LYS A 196 5.52 23.87 -10.39
CA LYS A 196 5.96 25.05 -11.15
C LYS A 196 5.88 24.77 -12.65
N LEU A 197 5.31 25.69 -13.38
CA LEU A 197 5.40 25.68 -14.84
C LEU A 197 6.86 25.82 -15.26
N SER A 198 7.30 24.98 -16.20
CA SER A 198 8.64 25.13 -16.80
C SER A 198 8.79 26.50 -17.43
N ALA A 199 10.02 27.02 -17.43
CA ALA A 199 10.33 28.32 -18.06
C ALA A 199 9.75 28.40 -19.49
N GLY A 200 9.11 29.52 -19.82
CA GLY A 200 8.48 29.73 -21.11
C GLY A 200 7.08 29.12 -21.29
N ARG A 201 6.49 28.50 -20.23
CA ARG A 201 5.12 28.01 -20.26
C ARG A 201 4.22 28.85 -19.37
N ASN A 202 3.01 29.10 -19.84
CA ASN A 202 1.96 29.78 -19.11
C ASN A 202 0.70 28.88 -18.97
N SER A 203 -0.26 29.31 -18.20
CA SER A 203 -1.51 28.57 -17.99
C SER A 203 -2.27 28.36 -19.31
N GLN A 204 -2.18 29.27 -20.27
CA GLN A 204 -2.82 29.14 -21.57
C GLN A 204 -2.25 27.96 -22.35
N SER A 205 -0.92 27.80 -22.38
CA SER A 205 -0.29 26.66 -23.05
C SER A 205 -0.65 25.29 -22.44
N LEU A 206 -1.04 25.25 -21.15
CA LEU A 206 -1.57 24.04 -20.53
C LEU A 206 -3.01 23.75 -20.97
N LEU A 207 -3.85 24.79 -21.05
CA LEU A 207 -5.23 24.67 -21.55
C LEU A 207 -5.26 24.20 -23.00
N ASP A 208 -4.39 24.76 -23.84
CA ASP A 208 -4.26 24.38 -25.26
C ASP A 208 -3.87 22.90 -25.39
N ARG A 209 -2.92 22.43 -24.58
CA ARG A 209 -2.53 21.00 -24.54
C ARG A 209 -3.63 20.09 -24.06
N LYS A 210 -4.36 20.49 -23.02
CA LYS A 210 -5.50 19.74 -22.51
C LYS A 210 -6.59 19.61 -23.57
N THR A 211 -6.86 20.71 -24.29
CA THR A 211 -7.83 20.74 -25.40
C THR A 211 -7.38 19.84 -26.54
N LEU A 212 -6.09 19.90 -26.93
CA LEU A 212 -5.52 19.03 -27.95
C LEU A 212 -5.61 17.56 -27.56
N LEU A 213 -5.26 17.20 -26.32
CA LEU A 213 -5.36 15.83 -25.81
C LEU A 213 -6.81 15.31 -25.90
N SER A 214 -7.77 16.12 -25.44
CA SER A 214 -9.19 15.77 -25.51
C SER A 214 -9.68 15.53 -26.94
N ARG A 215 -9.20 16.33 -27.89
CA ARG A 215 -9.51 16.14 -29.33
C ARG A 215 -8.91 14.86 -29.87
N LEU A 216 -7.67 14.54 -29.50
CA LEU A 216 -7.00 13.30 -29.92
C LEU A 216 -7.71 12.08 -29.31
N ASP A 217 -8.12 12.12 -28.05
CA ASP A 217 -8.87 11.04 -27.41
C ASP A 217 -10.24 10.81 -28.09
N THR A 218 -10.90 11.90 -28.52
CA THR A 218 -12.15 11.82 -29.27
C THR A 218 -11.95 11.21 -30.64
N LEU A 219 -10.89 11.61 -31.37
CA LEU A 219 -10.53 11.03 -32.65
C LEU A 219 -10.26 9.52 -32.53
N ARG A 220 -9.48 9.11 -31.52
CA ARG A 220 -9.19 7.71 -31.27
C ARG A 220 -10.45 6.89 -31.02
N ARG A 221 -11.37 7.37 -30.20
CA ARG A 221 -12.67 6.68 -29.97
C ARG A 221 -13.50 6.56 -31.23
N ASN A 222 -13.43 7.53 -32.12
CA ASN A 222 -14.17 7.49 -33.40
C ASN A 222 -13.53 6.57 -34.45
N ILE A 223 -12.25 6.21 -34.27
CA ILE A 223 -11.53 5.28 -35.16
C ILE A 223 -11.69 3.84 -34.65
N ASP A 224 -11.80 3.64 -33.35
CA ASP A 224 -11.92 2.33 -32.70
C ASP A 224 -13.39 1.77 -32.73
N ILE A 225 -14.34 2.45 -33.42
CA ILE A 225 -15.71 2.01 -33.72
C ILE A 225 -15.78 1.53 -35.16
#